data_bfe1f3315db2792320f68c0e4631d297
#
_entry.id   bfe1f3315db2792320f68c0e4631d297
#
_cell.length_a   1.000
_cell.length_b   1.000
_cell.length_c   1.000
_cell.angle_alpha   90.00
_cell.angle_beta   90.00
_cell.angle_gamma   90.00
#
_symmetry.space_group_name_H-M   'P 1'
#
loop_
_entity.id
_entity.type
_entity.pdbx_description
1 polymer ?
#
loop_
_entity_poly.entity_id
_entity_poly.type
_entity_poly.pdbx_seq_one_letter_code
_entity_poly.pdbx_strand_id
1 'polypeptide(L)'
;MKKIVVLIFVIIYSCLSDKDEIKISGKISGLNNSTIYLVKVDENIVLDSSKVVDEKVNLTAYINEPLELALRIESKNSTKSYSFFSEPSSKLIFTSSKEKFEYNGKIENSVMNYEYDKLKTQIKKYNEKDLELLADQIKFSVEGDQKNYNLIEEKRIKINQKKILLIVNYSINNNSSPLSAFIAFKYKESINESYLEKIYANFSDKLKDSYYAKKIISKP
;
A
#
# COMPACT_ATOMS: atom_id res chain seq x y z
N MET A 1 22.23 16.84 -62.63
CA MET A 1 22.67 16.09 -61.41
C MET A 1 21.59 16.27 -60.34
N LYS A 2 20.73 15.25 -60.10
CA LYS A 2 19.66 15.28 -59.09
C LYS A 2 20.25 14.78 -57.77
N LYS A 3 20.28 15.62 -56.75
CA LYS A 3 20.66 15.23 -55.38
C LYS A 3 19.48 14.53 -54.73
N ILE A 4 19.62 13.25 -54.47
CA ILE A 4 18.65 12.44 -53.67
C ILE A 4 18.97 12.70 -52.20
N VAL A 5 18.06 13.39 -51.50
CA VAL A 5 18.11 13.55 -50.06
C VAL A 5 17.40 12.31 -49.46
N VAL A 6 18.17 11.39 -48.91
CA VAL A 6 17.64 10.26 -48.17
C VAL A 6 17.32 10.73 -46.74
N LEU A 7 16.04 10.88 -46.46
CA LEU A 7 15.53 11.23 -45.14
C LEU A 7 15.49 9.92 -44.30
N ILE A 8 16.49 9.71 -43.44
CA ILE A 8 16.52 8.57 -42.50
C ILE A 8 15.55 8.91 -41.37
N PHE A 9 14.38 8.29 -41.40
CA PHE A 9 13.45 8.25 -40.25
C PHE A 9 14.03 7.32 -39.20
N VAL A 10 14.68 7.87 -38.17
CA VAL A 10 15.05 7.13 -36.96
C VAL A 10 13.78 6.95 -36.17
N ILE A 11 13.13 5.79 -36.29
CA ILE A 11 12.06 5.35 -35.43
C ILE A 11 12.70 4.99 -34.10
N ILE A 12 12.65 5.89 -33.14
CA ILE A 12 13.00 5.60 -31.74
C ILE A 12 11.87 4.73 -31.21
N TYR A 13 12.01 3.41 -31.38
CA TYR A 13 11.25 2.46 -30.57
C TYR A 13 11.75 2.64 -29.13
N SER A 14 11.00 3.41 -28.34
CA SER A 14 11.09 3.33 -26.90
C SER A 14 10.69 1.89 -26.51
N CYS A 15 11.68 1.02 -26.34
CA CYS A 15 11.49 -0.28 -25.71
C CYS A 15 11.09 -0.01 -24.25
N LEU A 16 9.80 0.15 -24.00
CA LEU A 16 9.24 -0.12 -22.66
C LEU A 16 9.54 -1.59 -22.41
N SER A 17 10.46 -1.83 -21.51
CA SER A 17 10.87 -3.18 -21.15
C SER A 17 9.67 -3.90 -20.53
N ASP A 18 9.33 -5.12 -21.02
CA ASP A 18 8.34 -6.01 -20.38
C ASP A 18 8.62 -6.24 -18.88
N LYS A 19 9.82 -5.88 -18.45
CA LYS A 19 10.28 -6.01 -17.06
C LYS A 19 9.60 -5.07 -16.06
N ASP A 20 8.93 -4.03 -16.52
CA ASP A 20 8.27 -3.05 -15.65
C ASP A 20 6.75 -3.15 -15.70
N GLU A 21 6.22 -4.03 -16.58
CA GLU A 21 4.79 -4.24 -16.75
C GLU A 21 4.22 -5.10 -15.64
N ILE A 22 3.18 -4.60 -14.96
CA ILE A 22 2.35 -5.39 -14.06
C ILE A 22 1.03 -5.72 -14.73
N LYS A 23 0.53 -6.93 -14.54
CA LYS A 23 -0.77 -7.39 -15.04
C LYS A 23 -1.63 -7.85 -13.88
N ILE A 24 -2.85 -7.35 -13.82
CA ILE A 24 -3.83 -7.74 -12.81
C ILE A 24 -5.04 -8.29 -13.55
N SER A 25 -5.30 -9.57 -13.35
CA SER A 25 -6.54 -10.21 -13.81
C SER A 25 -7.35 -10.65 -12.60
N GLY A 26 -8.67 -10.82 -12.77
CA GLY A 26 -9.43 -11.31 -11.62
C GLY A 26 -10.93 -11.34 -11.82
N LYS A 27 -11.61 -11.62 -10.70
CA LYS A 27 -13.07 -11.72 -10.65
C LYS A 27 -13.63 -10.99 -9.44
N ILE A 28 -14.68 -10.20 -9.65
CA ILE A 28 -15.39 -9.48 -8.59
C ILE A 28 -16.86 -9.89 -8.66
N SER A 29 -17.22 -10.86 -7.82
CA SER A 29 -18.56 -11.43 -7.81
C SER A 29 -19.64 -10.36 -7.57
N GLY A 30 -20.67 -10.36 -8.40
CA GLY A 30 -21.79 -9.41 -8.34
C GLY A 30 -21.48 -8.03 -8.91
N LEU A 31 -20.27 -7.77 -9.44
CA LEU A 31 -19.92 -6.50 -10.06
C LEU A 31 -19.96 -6.61 -11.59
N ASN A 32 -20.82 -5.80 -12.21
CA ASN A 32 -20.91 -5.68 -13.68
C ASN A 32 -21.14 -4.23 -14.07
N ASN A 33 -20.73 -3.87 -15.29
CA ASN A 33 -20.93 -2.54 -15.87
C ASN A 33 -20.37 -1.37 -15.05
N SER A 34 -19.41 -1.64 -14.15
CA SER A 34 -18.70 -0.64 -13.35
C SER A 34 -17.29 -0.44 -13.90
N THR A 35 -16.72 0.73 -13.69
CA THR A 35 -15.29 0.96 -13.96
C THR A 35 -14.50 0.68 -12.69
N ILE A 36 -13.42 -0.07 -12.84
CA ILE A 36 -12.41 -0.26 -11.81
C ILE A 36 -11.14 0.48 -12.21
N TYR A 37 -10.51 1.14 -11.26
CA TYR A 37 -9.29 1.92 -11.45
C TYR A 37 -8.14 1.27 -10.71
N LEU A 38 -6.96 1.24 -11.33
CA LEU A 38 -5.70 0.94 -10.69
C LEU A 38 -5.03 2.25 -10.31
N VAL A 39 -4.73 2.45 -9.03
CA VAL A 39 -4.29 3.74 -8.48
C VAL A 39 -2.97 3.57 -7.74
N LYS A 40 -2.01 4.47 -7.96
CA LYS A 40 -0.85 4.67 -7.08
C LYS A 40 -1.31 5.44 -5.85
N VAL A 41 -1.24 4.80 -4.66
CA VAL A 41 -1.95 5.27 -3.46
C VAL A 41 -1.44 6.62 -2.96
N ASP A 42 -0.14 6.77 -2.80
CA ASP A 42 0.48 7.93 -2.16
C ASP A 42 0.42 9.23 -2.98
N GLU A 43 0.26 9.12 -4.30
CA GLU A 43 0.11 10.27 -5.20
C GLU A 43 -1.33 10.41 -5.73
N ASN A 44 -2.20 9.45 -5.43
CA ASN A 44 -3.58 9.35 -5.94
C ASN A 44 -3.66 9.42 -7.49
N ILE A 45 -2.66 8.83 -8.17
CA ILE A 45 -2.59 8.82 -9.64
C ILE A 45 -3.25 7.55 -10.17
N VAL A 46 -4.18 7.70 -11.11
CA VAL A 46 -4.76 6.57 -11.85
C VAL A 46 -3.75 6.10 -12.89
N LEU A 47 -3.32 4.84 -12.77
CA LEU A 47 -2.38 4.19 -13.69
C LEU A 47 -3.10 3.52 -14.86
N ASP A 48 -4.28 2.92 -14.59
CA ASP A 48 -5.10 2.24 -15.59
C ASP A 48 -6.56 2.17 -15.13
N SER A 49 -7.47 1.92 -16.06
CA SER A 49 -8.88 1.68 -15.76
C SER A 49 -9.46 0.65 -16.72
N SER A 50 -10.36 -0.18 -16.21
CA SER A 50 -11.03 -1.21 -16.98
C SER A 50 -12.52 -1.26 -16.67
N LYS A 51 -13.35 -1.52 -17.69
CA LYS A 51 -14.76 -1.81 -17.49
C LYS A 51 -14.92 -3.28 -17.09
N VAL A 52 -15.61 -3.52 -15.98
CA VAL A 52 -15.90 -4.88 -15.52
C VAL A 52 -17.02 -5.48 -16.36
N VAL A 53 -16.73 -6.57 -17.05
CA VAL A 53 -17.66 -7.34 -17.89
C VAL A 53 -17.64 -8.79 -17.42
N ASP A 54 -18.81 -9.39 -17.22
CA ASP A 54 -18.96 -10.75 -16.70
C ASP A 54 -18.15 -10.98 -15.40
N GLU A 55 -18.20 -9.98 -14.51
CA GLU A 55 -17.45 -9.97 -13.24
C GLU A 55 -15.92 -10.00 -13.38
N LYS A 56 -15.39 -9.97 -14.62
CA LYS A 56 -13.95 -10.05 -14.90
C LYS A 56 -13.34 -8.66 -14.97
N VAL A 57 -12.11 -8.58 -14.49
CA VAL A 57 -11.27 -7.38 -14.54
C VAL A 57 -9.91 -7.74 -15.14
N ASN A 58 -9.39 -6.84 -15.98
CA ASN A 58 -8.03 -6.90 -16.50
C ASN A 58 -7.47 -5.49 -16.50
N LEU A 59 -6.33 -5.30 -15.85
CA LEU A 59 -5.62 -4.03 -15.73
C LEU A 59 -4.14 -4.26 -16.00
N THR A 60 -3.51 -3.26 -16.58
CA THR A 60 -2.08 -3.29 -16.90
C THR A 60 -1.47 -1.93 -16.58
N ALA A 61 -0.32 -1.92 -15.91
CA ALA A 61 0.41 -0.68 -15.65
C ALA A 61 1.92 -0.92 -15.67
N TYR A 62 2.69 0.16 -15.68
CA TYR A 62 4.16 0.11 -15.64
C TYR A 62 4.62 0.75 -14.34
N ILE A 63 5.39 0.00 -13.56
CA ILE A 63 6.06 0.47 -12.34
C ILE A 63 7.51 0.02 -12.37
N ASN A 64 8.43 0.91 -12.10
CA ASN A 64 9.88 0.64 -12.13
C ASN A 64 10.42 0.14 -10.79
N GLU A 65 9.62 0.18 -9.73
CA GLU A 65 9.98 -0.27 -8.39
C GLU A 65 8.73 -0.72 -7.61
N PRO A 66 8.89 -1.46 -6.49
CA PRO A 66 7.77 -1.91 -5.68
C PRO A 66 6.99 -0.76 -5.05
N LEU A 67 5.65 -0.75 -5.22
CA LEU A 67 4.75 0.32 -4.77
C LEU A 67 3.47 -0.22 -4.11
N GLU A 68 2.88 0.59 -3.22
CA GLU A 68 1.50 0.39 -2.79
C GLU A 68 0.55 0.88 -3.89
N LEU A 69 -0.27 -0.04 -4.37
CA LEU A 69 -1.32 0.21 -5.35
C LEU A 69 -2.69 -0.05 -4.74
N ALA A 70 -3.72 0.47 -5.35
CA ALA A 70 -5.09 0.17 -4.98
C ALA A 70 -5.97 -0.11 -6.19
N LEU A 71 -6.88 -1.07 -6.03
CA LEU A 71 -8.02 -1.24 -6.90
C LEU A 71 -9.18 -0.42 -6.32
N ARG A 72 -9.74 0.48 -7.11
CA ARG A 72 -10.77 1.42 -6.68
C ARG A 72 -11.99 1.34 -7.57
N ILE A 73 -13.16 1.30 -6.93
CA ILE A 73 -14.46 1.39 -7.59
C ILE A 73 -15.15 2.65 -7.09
N GLU A 74 -15.61 3.47 -8.01
CA GLU A 74 -16.34 4.69 -7.70
C GLU A 74 -17.80 4.52 -8.05
N SER A 75 -18.69 4.93 -7.14
CA SER A 75 -20.11 5.04 -7.35
C SER A 75 -20.58 6.44 -6.98
N LYS A 76 -21.82 6.81 -7.32
CA LYS A 76 -22.36 8.15 -7.04
C LYS A 76 -22.21 8.61 -5.58
N ASN A 77 -22.24 7.66 -4.63
CA ASN A 77 -22.31 7.96 -3.19
C ASN A 77 -21.21 7.32 -2.37
N SER A 78 -20.29 6.53 -2.98
CA SER A 78 -19.25 5.85 -2.23
C SER A 78 -18.07 5.48 -3.12
N THR A 79 -16.89 5.49 -2.53
CA THR A 79 -15.66 4.94 -3.10
C THR A 79 -15.26 3.75 -2.27
N LYS A 80 -15.01 2.60 -2.91
CA LYS A 80 -14.45 1.39 -2.29
C LYS A 80 -13.06 1.18 -2.82
N SER A 81 -12.09 0.85 -1.94
CA SER A 81 -10.70 0.73 -2.32
C SER A 81 -10.03 -0.44 -1.60
N TYR A 82 -9.33 -1.28 -2.35
CA TYR A 82 -8.53 -2.38 -1.83
C TYR A 82 -7.06 -2.13 -2.14
N SER A 83 -6.24 -1.88 -1.10
CA SER A 83 -4.80 -1.62 -1.24
C SER A 83 -3.98 -2.89 -1.12
N PHE A 84 -2.96 -3.00 -1.96
CA PHE A 84 -2.02 -4.11 -2.01
C PHE A 84 -0.63 -3.60 -2.39
N PHE A 85 0.40 -4.43 -2.17
CA PHE A 85 1.76 -4.12 -2.57
C PHE A 85 2.14 -4.91 -3.81
N SER A 86 2.75 -4.25 -4.80
CA SER A 86 3.13 -4.87 -6.06
C SER A 86 4.56 -4.57 -6.45
N GLU A 87 5.18 -5.51 -7.14
CA GLU A 87 6.52 -5.41 -7.71
C GLU A 87 6.45 -5.31 -9.24
N PRO A 88 7.46 -4.72 -9.89
CA PRO A 88 7.60 -4.77 -11.35
C PRO A 88 7.49 -6.21 -11.87
N SER A 89 6.99 -6.41 -13.07
CA SER A 89 6.80 -7.70 -13.73
C SER A 89 5.79 -8.65 -13.07
N SER A 90 5.02 -8.19 -12.10
CA SER A 90 4.04 -9.03 -11.38
C SER A 90 2.85 -9.39 -12.26
N LYS A 91 2.41 -10.65 -12.16
CA LYS A 91 1.16 -11.16 -12.74
C LYS A 91 0.24 -11.57 -11.60
N LEU A 92 -0.63 -10.65 -11.19
CA LEU A 92 -1.46 -10.77 -10.00
C LEU A 92 -2.86 -11.28 -10.36
N ILE A 93 -3.45 -12.05 -9.45
CA ILE A 93 -4.85 -12.46 -9.54
C ILE A 93 -5.61 -11.81 -8.39
N PHE A 94 -6.62 -11.01 -8.71
CA PHE A 94 -7.48 -10.36 -7.74
C PHE A 94 -8.84 -11.04 -7.67
N THR A 95 -9.30 -11.32 -6.46
CA THR A 95 -10.65 -11.81 -6.21
C THR A 95 -11.33 -10.98 -5.13
N SER A 96 -12.62 -10.71 -5.30
CA SER A 96 -13.45 -10.04 -4.30
C SER A 96 -14.95 -10.20 -4.59
N SER A 97 -15.79 -9.47 -3.85
CA SER A 97 -17.21 -9.31 -4.13
C SER A 97 -17.63 -7.84 -4.08
N LYS A 98 -18.65 -7.46 -4.84
CA LYS A 98 -19.19 -6.09 -4.87
C LYS A 98 -19.56 -5.57 -3.48
N GLU A 99 -20.20 -6.41 -2.67
CA GLU A 99 -20.70 -6.02 -1.35
C GLU A 99 -19.57 -5.79 -0.35
N LYS A 100 -18.61 -6.71 -0.31
CA LYS A 100 -17.47 -6.72 0.64
C LYS A 100 -16.16 -6.50 -0.08
N PHE A 101 -16.11 -5.55 -1.01
CA PHE A 101 -14.97 -5.33 -1.91
C PHE A 101 -13.64 -5.20 -1.15
N GLU A 102 -13.62 -4.41 -0.09
CA GLU A 102 -12.43 -4.15 0.71
C GLU A 102 -12.10 -5.31 1.65
N TYR A 103 -13.11 -5.98 2.21
CA TYR A 103 -12.93 -7.03 3.22
C TYR A 103 -12.60 -8.39 2.61
N ASN A 104 -13.19 -8.70 1.45
CA ASN A 104 -13.01 -9.98 0.75
C ASN A 104 -11.93 -9.89 -0.35
N GLY A 105 -11.32 -8.72 -0.52
CA GLY A 105 -10.25 -8.52 -1.49
C GLY A 105 -9.06 -9.43 -1.15
N LYS A 106 -8.57 -10.15 -2.18
CA LYS A 106 -7.41 -11.02 -2.07
C LYS A 106 -6.57 -10.90 -3.34
N ILE A 107 -5.26 -10.72 -3.15
CA ILE A 107 -4.25 -10.79 -4.21
C ILE A 107 -3.51 -12.12 -4.09
N GLU A 108 -3.41 -12.84 -5.17
CA GLU A 108 -2.61 -14.06 -5.30
C GLU A 108 -1.42 -13.84 -6.25
N ASN A 109 -0.46 -14.76 -6.24
CA ASN A 109 0.77 -14.74 -7.04
C ASN A 109 1.75 -13.60 -6.64
N SER A 110 1.76 -13.19 -5.38
CA SER A 110 2.76 -12.25 -4.85
C SER A 110 3.18 -12.66 -3.44
N VAL A 111 4.45 -13.02 -3.31
CA VAL A 111 5.06 -13.32 -1.99
C VAL A 111 5.09 -12.05 -1.14
N MET A 112 5.44 -10.91 -1.74
CA MET A 112 5.53 -9.64 -1.02
C MET A 112 4.15 -9.17 -0.53
N ASN A 113 3.09 -9.35 -1.31
CA ASN A 113 1.74 -9.02 -0.83
C ASN A 113 1.29 -9.97 0.29
N TYR A 114 1.67 -11.24 0.24
CA TYR A 114 1.40 -12.17 1.33
C TYR A 114 2.09 -11.76 2.65
N GLU A 115 3.35 -11.30 2.57
CA GLU A 115 4.06 -10.75 3.73
C GLU A 115 3.41 -9.47 4.23
N TYR A 116 2.99 -8.60 3.33
CA TYR A 116 2.25 -7.39 3.68
C TYR A 116 0.93 -7.71 4.39
N ASP A 117 0.17 -8.69 3.94
CA ASP A 117 -1.08 -9.12 4.57
C ASP A 117 -0.85 -9.68 5.98
N LYS A 118 0.23 -10.44 6.20
CA LYS A 118 0.63 -10.87 7.54
C LYS A 118 0.92 -9.69 8.46
N LEU A 119 1.69 -8.71 7.98
CA LEU A 119 2.03 -7.53 8.76
C LEU A 119 0.79 -6.68 9.06
N LYS A 120 -0.08 -6.46 8.06
CA LYS A 120 -1.38 -5.79 8.26
C LYS A 120 -2.22 -6.48 9.34
N THR A 121 -2.26 -7.81 9.33
CA THR A 121 -3.00 -8.59 10.33
C THR A 121 -2.43 -8.40 11.74
N GLN A 122 -1.12 -8.30 11.90
CA GLN A 122 -0.50 -8.03 13.19
C GLN A 122 -0.80 -6.60 13.68
N ILE A 123 -0.68 -5.62 12.79
CA ILE A 123 -0.97 -4.22 13.10
C ILE A 123 -2.46 -4.04 13.46
N LYS A 124 -3.36 -4.72 12.74
CA LYS A 124 -4.79 -4.70 12.99
C LYS A 124 -5.15 -5.09 14.41
N LYS A 125 -4.50 -6.10 15.00
CA LYS A 125 -4.73 -6.51 16.40
C LYS A 125 -4.47 -5.38 17.41
N TYR A 126 -3.45 -4.57 17.16
CA TYR A 126 -3.19 -3.39 18.02
C TYR A 126 -4.24 -2.32 17.81
N ASN A 127 -4.67 -2.06 16.57
CA ASN A 127 -5.72 -1.07 16.30
C ASN A 127 -7.07 -1.49 16.89
N GLU A 128 -7.44 -2.76 16.80
CA GLU A 128 -8.67 -3.30 17.42
C GLU A 128 -8.62 -3.14 18.93
N LYS A 129 -7.46 -3.45 19.55
CA LYS A 129 -7.32 -3.29 21.01
C LYS A 129 -7.35 -1.81 21.44
N ASP A 130 -6.75 -0.90 20.66
CA ASP A 130 -6.85 0.54 20.93
C ASP A 130 -8.30 1.03 20.80
N LEU A 131 -9.06 0.53 19.82
CA LEU A 131 -10.47 0.89 19.63
C LEU A 131 -11.35 0.40 20.80
N GLU A 132 -11.12 -0.82 21.32
CA GLU A 132 -11.80 -1.30 22.53
C GLU A 132 -11.53 -0.38 23.74
N LEU A 133 -10.25 -0.04 23.95
CA LEU A 133 -9.86 0.86 25.04
C LEU A 133 -10.41 2.28 24.84
N LEU A 134 -10.53 2.76 23.60
CA LEU A 134 -11.14 4.06 23.30
C LEU A 134 -12.63 4.07 23.72
N ALA A 135 -13.36 2.99 23.47
CA ALA A 135 -14.76 2.88 23.90
C ALA A 135 -14.88 2.96 25.43
N ASP A 136 -14.02 2.26 26.18
CA ASP A 136 -13.98 2.36 27.63
C ASP A 136 -13.60 3.76 28.11
N GLN A 137 -12.64 4.44 27.46
CA GLN A 137 -12.22 5.79 27.78
C GLN A 137 -13.36 6.80 27.61
N ILE A 138 -14.13 6.69 26.52
CA ILE A 138 -15.31 7.52 26.27
C ILE A 138 -16.36 7.31 27.37
N LYS A 139 -16.62 6.05 27.75
CA LYS A 139 -17.54 5.71 28.83
C LYS A 139 -17.15 6.39 30.14
N PHE A 140 -15.91 6.26 30.61
CA PHE A 140 -15.43 6.88 31.84
C PHE A 140 -15.44 8.41 31.78
N SER A 141 -15.18 8.98 30.60
CA SER A 141 -15.33 10.41 30.39
C SER A 141 -16.76 10.91 30.63
N VAL A 142 -17.76 10.18 30.09
CA VAL A 142 -19.19 10.52 30.28
C VAL A 142 -19.63 10.32 31.73
N GLU A 143 -19.12 9.31 32.43
CA GLU A 143 -19.40 9.02 33.84
C GLU A 143 -18.68 9.99 34.82
N GLY A 144 -17.74 10.81 34.33
CA GLY A 144 -16.91 11.70 35.16
C GLY A 144 -15.85 10.98 35.97
N ASP A 145 -15.56 9.71 35.66
CA ASP A 145 -14.55 8.90 36.35
C ASP A 145 -13.15 9.17 35.80
N GLN A 146 -12.57 10.29 36.27
CA GLN A 146 -11.25 10.73 35.84
C GLN A 146 -10.13 9.72 36.14
N LYS A 147 -10.26 8.94 37.23
CA LYS A 147 -9.25 7.94 37.61
C LYS A 147 -9.17 6.82 36.55
N ASN A 148 -10.31 6.24 36.21
CA ASN A 148 -10.36 5.18 35.21
C ASN A 148 -10.08 5.72 33.80
N TYR A 149 -10.52 6.94 33.48
CA TYR A 149 -10.15 7.61 32.23
C TYR A 149 -8.62 7.63 32.03
N ASN A 150 -7.86 8.15 33.02
CA ASN A 150 -6.40 8.25 32.95
C ASN A 150 -5.74 6.85 32.85
N LEU A 151 -6.26 5.85 33.58
CA LEU A 151 -5.75 4.48 33.50
C LEU A 151 -5.90 3.89 32.11
N ILE A 152 -7.03 4.13 31.45
CA ILE A 152 -7.27 3.65 30.08
C ILE A 152 -6.38 4.41 29.09
N GLU A 153 -6.21 5.71 29.26
CA GLU A 153 -5.31 6.51 28.42
C GLU A 153 -3.87 5.97 28.43
N GLU A 154 -3.33 5.67 29.61
CA GLU A 154 -2.02 5.02 29.72
C GLU A 154 -1.94 3.68 29.01
N LYS A 155 -3.00 2.86 29.09
CA LYS A 155 -3.07 1.59 28.37
C LYS A 155 -3.05 1.80 26.86
N ARG A 156 -3.78 2.76 26.35
CA ARG A 156 -3.81 3.11 24.93
C ARG A 156 -2.43 3.56 24.41
N ILE A 157 -1.75 4.43 25.17
CA ILE A 157 -0.38 4.84 24.87
C ILE A 157 0.54 3.62 24.76
N LYS A 158 0.48 2.69 25.73
CA LYS A 158 1.30 1.48 25.70
C LYS A 158 0.99 0.56 24.51
N ILE A 159 -0.28 0.44 24.12
CA ILE A 159 -0.67 -0.35 22.93
C ILE A 159 -0.10 0.29 21.65
N ASN A 160 -0.22 1.62 21.49
CA ASN A 160 0.34 2.31 20.35
C ASN A 160 1.87 2.23 20.31
N GLN A 161 2.56 2.35 21.44
CA GLN A 161 4.00 2.13 21.52
C GLN A 161 4.41 0.72 21.04
N LYS A 162 3.68 -0.33 21.47
CA LYS A 162 3.92 -1.71 21.01
C LYS A 162 3.72 -1.86 19.50
N LYS A 163 2.68 -1.23 18.93
CA LYS A 163 2.45 -1.19 17.49
C LYS A 163 3.64 -0.56 16.75
N ILE A 164 4.10 0.61 17.22
CA ILE A 164 5.25 1.29 16.60
C ILE A 164 6.52 0.45 16.72
N LEU A 165 6.80 -0.17 17.87
CA LEU A 165 7.94 -1.07 18.03
C LEU A 165 7.86 -2.29 17.11
N LEU A 166 6.67 -2.86 16.85
CA LEU A 166 6.51 -3.91 15.85
C LEU A 166 6.98 -3.45 14.48
N ILE A 167 6.55 -2.24 14.05
CA ILE A 167 6.90 -1.66 12.75
C ILE A 167 8.39 -1.38 12.65
N VAL A 168 8.98 -0.75 13.68
CA VAL A 168 10.41 -0.45 13.74
C VAL A 168 11.25 -1.73 13.66
N ASN A 169 10.90 -2.76 14.46
CA ASN A 169 11.61 -4.03 14.47
C ASN A 169 11.47 -4.76 13.13
N TYR A 170 10.27 -4.74 12.52
CA TYR A 170 10.08 -5.30 11.19
C TYR A 170 11.02 -4.63 10.17
N SER A 171 11.04 -3.29 10.15
CA SER A 171 11.86 -2.53 9.20
C SER A 171 13.36 -2.74 9.39
N ILE A 172 13.82 -2.86 10.64
CA ILE A 172 15.24 -3.14 10.94
C ILE A 172 15.63 -4.56 10.54
N ASN A 173 14.80 -5.56 10.85
CA ASN A 173 15.11 -6.97 10.62
C ASN A 173 14.97 -7.39 9.15
N ASN A 174 14.24 -6.63 8.33
CA ASN A 174 14.04 -6.88 6.90
C ASN A 174 14.70 -5.79 6.04
N ASN A 175 15.90 -5.42 6.35
CA ASN A 175 16.64 -4.28 5.84
C ASN A 175 16.93 -4.25 4.33
N SER A 176 16.62 -5.32 3.61
CA SER A 176 16.74 -5.42 2.15
C SER A 176 15.39 -5.56 1.45
N SER A 177 14.29 -5.63 2.21
CA SER A 177 12.94 -5.76 1.66
C SER A 177 12.34 -4.39 1.33
N PRO A 178 11.82 -4.18 0.11
CA PRO A 178 11.08 -2.96 -0.23
C PRO A 178 9.87 -2.71 0.69
N LEU A 179 9.26 -3.76 1.21
CA LEU A 179 8.15 -3.66 2.14
C LEU A 179 8.57 -3.00 3.47
N SER A 180 9.82 -3.17 3.92
CA SER A 180 10.30 -2.51 5.13
C SER A 180 10.45 -1.00 4.98
N ALA A 181 10.92 -0.53 3.83
CA ALA A 181 10.97 0.90 3.52
C ALA A 181 9.56 1.49 3.40
N PHE A 182 8.66 0.79 2.71
CA PHE A 182 7.27 1.21 2.58
C PHE A 182 6.56 1.32 3.94
N ILE A 183 6.67 0.31 4.82
CA ILE A 183 5.97 0.34 6.11
C ILE A 183 6.53 1.41 7.04
N ALA A 184 7.85 1.63 7.04
CA ALA A 184 8.47 2.73 7.78
C ALA A 184 7.97 4.09 7.26
N PHE A 185 7.89 4.28 5.94
CA PHE A 185 7.31 5.49 5.33
C PHE A 185 5.84 5.67 5.71
N LYS A 186 5.02 4.62 5.61
CA LYS A 186 3.59 4.68 5.90
C LYS A 186 3.27 5.12 7.34
N TYR A 187 4.18 4.82 8.28
CA TYR A 187 4.03 5.16 9.70
C TYR A 187 5.01 6.24 10.18
N LYS A 188 5.70 6.93 9.26
CA LYS A 188 6.78 7.87 9.63
C LYS A 188 6.35 8.93 10.63
N GLU A 189 5.13 9.47 10.51
CA GLU A 189 4.59 10.49 11.42
C GLU A 189 4.35 9.98 12.86
N SER A 190 4.29 8.65 13.03
CA SER A 190 4.10 8.00 14.33
C SER A 190 5.39 7.44 14.90
N ILE A 191 6.46 7.38 14.11
CA ILE A 191 7.77 6.86 14.51
C ILE A 191 8.65 8.04 14.91
N ASN A 192 9.32 7.93 16.06
CA ASN A 192 10.28 8.94 16.50
C ASN A 192 11.44 9.07 15.48
N GLU A 193 11.92 10.29 15.27
CA GLU A 193 12.99 10.61 14.30
C GLU A 193 14.25 9.75 14.50
N SER A 194 14.68 9.53 15.75
CA SER A 194 15.84 8.68 16.05
C SER A 194 15.66 7.21 15.62
N TYR A 195 14.42 6.70 15.64
CA TYR A 195 14.12 5.37 15.10
C TYR A 195 14.07 5.38 13.56
N LEU A 196 13.57 6.44 12.93
CA LEU A 196 13.59 6.57 11.47
C LEU A 196 15.03 6.61 10.95
N GLU A 197 15.90 7.38 11.58
CA GLU A 197 17.33 7.42 11.26
C GLU A 197 17.98 6.04 11.41
N LYS A 198 17.68 5.33 12.51
CA LYS A 198 18.21 3.98 12.74
C LYS A 198 17.71 2.98 11.71
N ILE A 199 16.44 3.03 11.32
CA ILE A 199 15.85 2.19 10.26
C ILE A 199 16.58 2.47 8.95
N TYR A 200 16.69 3.73 8.54
CA TYR A 200 17.33 4.13 7.29
C TYR A 200 18.81 3.76 7.26
N ALA A 201 19.56 4.01 8.34
CA ALA A 201 20.97 3.65 8.44
C ALA A 201 21.19 2.13 8.25
N ASN A 202 20.25 1.30 8.74
CA ASN A 202 20.32 -0.15 8.66
C ASN A 202 19.90 -0.72 7.28
N PHE A 203 19.27 0.04 6.41
CA PHE A 203 18.88 -0.42 5.07
C PHE A 203 20.11 -0.76 4.22
N SER A 204 19.97 -1.79 3.39
CA SER A 204 20.96 -2.08 2.35
C SER A 204 21.11 -0.88 1.39
N ASP A 205 22.27 -0.73 0.77
CA ASP A 205 22.53 0.40 -0.14
C ASP A 205 21.51 0.44 -1.28
N LYS A 206 21.16 -0.73 -1.85
CA LYS A 206 20.12 -0.83 -2.87
C LYS A 206 18.75 -0.33 -2.37
N LEU A 207 18.40 -0.64 -1.11
CA LEU A 207 17.10 -0.22 -0.57
C LEU A 207 17.08 1.28 -0.25
N LYS A 208 18.18 1.87 0.16
CA LYS A 208 18.29 3.33 0.38
C LYS A 208 17.95 4.14 -0.87
N ASP A 209 18.21 3.60 -2.05
CA ASP A 209 17.90 4.24 -3.32
C ASP A 209 16.43 4.15 -3.75
N SER A 210 15.63 3.32 -3.08
CA SER A 210 14.21 3.13 -3.39
C SER A 210 13.35 4.36 -3.05
N TYR A 211 12.22 4.46 -3.72
CA TYR A 211 11.25 5.54 -3.57
C TYR A 211 10.83 5.78 -2.11
N TYR A 212 10.41 4.73 -1.41
CA TYR A 212 9.96 4.87 -0.02
C TYR A 212 11.10 5.17 0.94
N ALA A 213 12.29 4.58 0.75
CA ALA A 213 13.42 4.88 1.62
C ALA A 213 13.84 6.35 1.55
N LYS A 214 13.87 6.94 0.36
CA LYS A 214 14.14 8.38 0.16
C LYS A 214 13.09 9.25 0.86
N LYS A 215 11.83 8.84 0.86
CA LYS A 215 10.73 9.56 1.53
C LYS A 215 10.74 9.49 3.06
N ILE A 216 11.42 8.51 3.66
CA ILE A 216 11.57 8.42 5.12
C ILE A 216 12.38 9.60 5.66
N ILE A 217 13.47 9.94 4.97
CA ILE A 217 14.42 10.97 5.40
C ILE A 217 14.16 12.35 4.79
N SER A 218 13.29 12.45 3.78
CA SER A 218 12.89 13.73 3.22
C SER A 218 12.04 14.49 4.25
N LYS A 219 12.49 15.69 4.62
CA LYS A 219 11.65 16.62 5.38
C LYS A 219 10.44 17.02 4.52
N PRO A 220 9.26 17.21 5.12
CA PRO A 220 8.08 17.70 4.41
C PRO A 220 8.31 19.05 3.77
#